data_0f57026d614b89b56db73c898c59598e
#
_entry.id   0f57026d614b89b56db73c898c59598e
#
_cell.length_a   1.000
_cell.length_b   1.000
_cell.length_c   1.000
_cell.angle_alpha   90.00
_cell.angle_beta   90.00
_cell.angle_gamma   90.00
#
_symmetry.space_group_name_H-M   'P 1'
#
loop_
_entity.id
_entity.type
_entity.pdbx_description
1 polymer ?
#
loop_
_entity_poly.entity_id
_entity_poly.type
_entity_poly.pdbx_seq_one_letter_code
_entity_poly.pdbx_strand_id
1 'polypeptide(L)'
;MEKTDVKEKRLPTLWEALTPMVAMVVILTYGYGKLHYPSEALLILVTIVAMFIANRLGYSWDDCMDEITNKIKKASSSILIMIVVGGLIATWEASGTIPMIIYYGVQIINPRYMLATSFVICAIVSMCTGTSRGSVGTMGVALIGISVGLGISLPATAGAIISGAYFGDKLSPLSDTTVLAPTVAGCNIYDQYSSYALDHYSCICNRVGSLSVCRNFWKY
;
A
#
# COMPACT_ATOMS: atom_id res chain seq x y z
N MET A 1 37.14 3.73 -32.31
CA MET A 1 35.90 4.31 -32.82
C MET A 1 34.90 3.16 -32.99
N GLU A 2 34.26 2.80 -31.90
CA GLU A 2 33.26 1.73 -31.88
C GLU A 2 31.90 2.37 -32.19
N LYS A 3 31.32 2.00 -33.33
CA LYS A 3 29.97 2.41 -33.72
C LYS A 3 29.02 1.74 -32.77
N THR A 4 28.58 2.44 -31.71
CA THR A 4 27.42 2.07 -30.95
C THR A 4 26.22 2.22 -31.88
N ASP A 5 25.70 1.09 -32.36
CA ASP A 5 24.39 0.99 -33.03
C ASP A 5 23.34 1.52 -32.06
N VAL A 6 22.98 2.79 -32.21
CA VAL A 6 21.85 3.39 -31.49
C VAL A 6 20.59 2.77 -32.07
N LYS A 7 20.17 1.66 -31.48
CA LYS A 7 18.83 1.09 -31.76
C LYS A 7 17.80 2.16 -31.47
N GLU A 8 16.99 2.52 -32.44
CA GLU A 8 15.87 3.45 -32.22
C GLU A 8 14.97 2.93 -31.10
N LYS A 9 14.80 3.74 -30.04
CA LYS A 9 13.90 3.43 -28.93
C LYS A 9 12.47 3.41 -29.44
N ARG A 10 11.82 2.23 -29.39
CA ARG A 10 10.42 2.08 -29.77
C ARG A 10 9.53 1.84 -28.56
N LEU A 11 8.30 2.29 -28.64
CA LEU A 11 7.30 1.97 -27.62
C LEU A 11 6.99 0.46 -27.64
N PRO A 12 6.83 -0.17 -26.46
CA PRO A 12 6.49 -1.58 -26.38
C PRO A 12 5.10 -1.83 -26.98
N THR A 13 4.95 -2.94 -27.68
CA THR A 13 3.63 -3.44 -28.04
C THR A 13 2.90 -3.96 -26.79
N LEU A 14 1.57 -4.04 -26.85
CA LEU A 14 0.75 -4.48 -25.71
C LEU A 14 1.22 -5.84 -25.14
N TRP A 15 1.59 -6.76 -26.02
CA TRP A 15 2.13 -8.07 -25.62
C TRP A 15 3.49 -8.00 -24.95
N GLU A 16 4.38 -7.15 -25.43
CA GLU A 16 5.70 -6.92 -24.83
C GLU A 16 5.58 -6.25 -23.45
N ALA A 17 4.60 -5.36 -23.27
CA ALA A 17 4.33 -4.71 -21.99
C ALA A 17 3.71 -5.68 -20.96
N LEU A 18 2.89 -6.64 -21.40
CA LEU A 18 2.27 -7.65 -20.54
C LEU A 18 3.23 -8.76 -20.13
N THR A 19 4.26 -9.05 -20.93
CA THR A 19 5.19 -10.16 -20.67
C THR A 19 5.85 -10.10 -19.29
N PRO A 20 6.39 -8.97 -18.81
CA PRO A 20 6.99 -8.91 -17.45
C PRO A 20 5.94 -9.10 -16.34
N MET A 21 4.70 -8.65 -16.55
CA MET A 21 3.62 -8.86 -15.58
C MET A 21 3.21 -10.33 -15.49
N VAL A 22 3.04 -10.98 -16.62
CA VAL A 22 2.75 -12.43 -16.68
C VAL A 22 3.91 -13.24 -16.09
N ALA A 23 5.15 -12.91 -16.46
CA ALA A 23 6.34 -13.54 -15.91
C ALA A 23 6.38 -13.40 -14.39
N MET A 24 6.07 -12.23 -13.83
CA MET A 24 6.00 -12.00 -12.39
C MET A 24 4.97 -12.92 -11.72
N VAL A 25 3.76 -13.00 -12.26
CA VAL A 25 2.70 -13.86 -11.71
C VAL A 25 3.13 -15.33 -11.76
N VAL A 26 3.65 -15.80 -12.89
CA VAL A 26 4.07 -17.20 -13.06
C VAL A 26 5.25 -17.56 -12.14
N ILE A 27 6.29 -16.72 -12.12
CA ILE A 27 7.50 -16.95 -11.31
C ILE A 27 7.17 -16.91 -9.82
N LEU A 28 6.37 -15.97 -9.35
CA LEU A 28 5.97 -15.89 -7.95
C LEU A 28 5.06 -17.06 -7.57
N THR A 29 4.05 -17.38 -8.37
CA THR A 29 3.12 -18.49 -8.06
C THR A 29 3.85 -19.82 -8.01
N TYR A 30 4.72 -20.09 -8.97
CA TYR A 30 5.45 -21.36 -9.03
C TYR A 30 6.61 -21.39 -8.03
N GLY A 31 7.40 -20.33 -7.96
CA GLY A 31 8.60 -20.27 -7.12
C GLY A 31 8.27 -20.20 -5.63
N TYR A 32 7.30 -19.38 -5.24
CA TYR A 32 6.86 -19.27 -3.85
C TYR A 32 5.91 -20.40 -3.48
N GLY A 33 4.95 -20.75 -4.35
CA GLY A 33 3.91 -21.74 -4.03
C GLY A 33 4.40 -23.19 -4.06
N LYS A 34 5.32 -23.59 -4.97
CA LYS A 34 5.82 -24.96 -5.07
C LYS A 34 7.24 -25.15 -4.53
N LEU A 35 8.12 -24.20 -4.78
CA LEU A 35 9.54 -24.34 -4.45
C LEU A 35 9.92 -23.67 -3.12
N HIS A 36 8.99 -22.90 -2.51
CA HIS A 36 9.20 -22.17 -1.24
C HIS A 36 10.45 -21.27 -1.23
N TYR A 37 10.85 -20.75 -2.40
CA TYR A 37 11.93 -19.77 -2.48
C TYR A 37 11.48 -18.42 -1.91
N PRO A 38 12.39 -17.64 -1.30
CA PRO A 38 12.09 -16.29 -0.80
C PRO A 38 11.67 -15.39 -1.96
N SER A 39 10.63 -14.59 -1.71
CA SER A 39 10.03 -13.66 -2.72
C SER A 39 11.05 -12.69 -3.32
N GLU A 40 12.05 -12.29 -2.54
CA GLU A 40 13.11 -11.37 -2.94
C GLU A 40 13.95 -11.91 -4.09
N ALA A 41 14.35 -13.20 -4.00
CA ALA A 41 15.12 -13.86 -5.05
C ALA A 41 14.31 -13.99 -6.34
N LEU A 42 13.01 -14.29 -6.22
CA LEU A 42 12.11 -14.41 -7.36
C LEU A 42 11.88 -13.08 -8.06
N LEU A 43 11.80 -11.98 -7.31
CA LEU A 43 11.69 -10.62 -7.86
C LEU A 43 12.93 -10.20 -8.65
N ILE A 44 14.13 -10.61 -8.21
CA ILE A 44 15.36 -10.38 -8.98
C ILE A 44 15.27 -11.08 -10.35
N LEU A 45 14.77 -12.32 -10.37
CA LEU A 45 14.61 -13.09 -11.61
C LEU A 45 13.59 -12.42 -12.56
N VAL A 46 12.49 -11.90 -12.04
CA VAL A 46 11.53 -11.09 -12.81
C VAL A 46 12.17 -9.83 -13.38
N THR A 47 13.03 -9.17 -12.59
CA THR A 47 13.76 -7.97 -13.05
C THR A 47 14.69 -8.29 -14.22
N ILE A 48 15.37 -9.44 -14.19
CA ILE A 48 16.22 -9.90 -15.31
C ILE A 48 15.38 -10.09 -16.58
N VAL A 49 14.19 -10.69 -16.47
CA VAL A 49 13.28 -10.85 -17.61
C VAL A 49 12.85 -9.49 -18.16
N ALA A 50 12.48 -8.55 -17.29
CA ALA A 50 12.09 -7.20 -17.71
C ALA A 50 13.25 -6.46 -18.41
N MET A 51 14.48 -6.59 -17.90
CA MET A 51 15.66 -5.99 -18.48
C MET A 51 16.01 -6.58 -19.85
N PHE A 52 15.82 -7.89 -20.03
CA PHE A 52 15.99 -8.53 -21.33
C PHE A 52 15.00 -8.00 -22.38
N ILE A 53 13.75 -7.76 -21.98
CA ILE A 53 12.73 -7.15 -22.86
C ILE A 53 13.10 -5.69 -23.18
N ALA A 54 13.53 -4.90 -22.19
CA ALA A 54 13.97 -3.52 -22.40
C ALA A 54 15.14 -3.43 -23.40
N ASN A 55 16.10 -4.35 -23.31
CA ASN A 55 17.21 -4.42 -24.26
C ASN A 55 16.73 -4.75 -25.70
N ARG A 56 15.73 -5.61 -25.83
CA ARG A 56 15.12 -5.88 -27.15
C ARG A 56 14.40 -4.65 -27.75
N LEU A 57 13.88 -3.77 -26.89
CA LEU A 57 13.23 -2.52 -27.31
C LEU A 57 14.20 -1.39 -27.65
N GLY A 58 15.52 -1.62 -27.48
CA GLY A 58 16.55 -0.65 -27.80
C GLY A 58 17.00 0.23 -26.64
N TYR A 59 16.56 -0.08 -25.41
CA TYR A 59 17.07 0.61 -24.22
C TYR A 59 18.45 0.07 -23.84
N SER A 60 19.40 0.98 -23.56
CA SER A 60 20.73 0.61 -23.11
C SER A 60 20.71 0.19 -21.62
N TRP A 61 21.78 -0.45 -21.18
CA TRP A 61 21.98 -0.76 -19.77
C TRP A 61 21.96 0.50 -18.90
N ASP A 62 22.57 1.58 -19.36
CA ASP A 62 22.65 2.85 -18.63
C ASP A 62 21.25 3.48 -18.49
N ASP A 63 20.43 3.46 -19.55
CA ASP A 63 19.03 3.91 -19.46
C ASP A 63 18.25 3.14 -18.38
N CYS A 64 18.42 1.82 -18.31
CA CYS A 64 17.76 0.98 -17.31
C CYS A 64 18.25 1.28 -15.89
N MET A 65 19.56 1.48 -15.73
CA MET A 65 20.16 1.82 -14.42
C MET A 65 19.75 3.20 -13.94
N ASP A 66 19.64 4.17 -14.83
CA ASP A 66 19.14 5.50 -14.50
C ASP A 66 17.68 5.46 -14.01
N GLU A 67 16.83 4.69 -14.68
CA GLU A 67 15.44 4.52 -14.25
C GLU A 67 15.35 3.77 -12.90
N ILE A 68 16.14 2.73 -12.67
CA ILE A 68 16.22 2.04 -11.38
C ILE A 68 16.65 3.01 -10.28
N THR A 69 17.70 3.80 -10.53
CA THR A 69 18.21 4.79 -9.57
C THR A 69 17.15 5.85 -9.25
N ASN A 70 16.42 6.33 -10.25
CA ASN A 70 15.32 7.28 -10.06
C ASN A 70 14.17 6.68 -9.23
N LYS A 71 13.85 5.42 -9.43
CA LYS A 71 12.83 4.71 -8.62
C LYS A 71 13.30 4.49 -7.19
N ILE A 72 14.57 4.15 -6.97
CA ILE A 72 15.17 4.02 -5.64
C ILE A 72 15.13 5.37 -4.91
N LYS A 73 15.49 6.48 -5.58
CA LYS A 73 15.41 7.84 -5.00
C LYS A 73 13.99 8.16 -4.54
N LYS A 74 12.96 7.84 -5.34
CA LYS A 74 11.55 8.04 -4.98
C LYS A 74 11.13 7.16 -3.80
N ALA A 75 11.61 5.91 -3.75
CA ALA A 75 11.31 4.98 -2.67
C ALA A 75 12.06 5.32 -1.35
N SER A 76 13.19 6.00 -1.44
CA SER A 76 14.06 6.33 -0.31
C SER A 76 13.34 7.09 0.80
N SER A 77 12.46 8.03 0.45
CA SER A 77 11.64 8.76 1.44
C SER A 77 10.77 7.81 2.27
N SER A 78 10.12 6.84 1.64
CA SER A 78 9.31 5.84 2.34
C SER A 78 10.15 4.92 3.25
N ILE A 79 11.35 4.57 2.82
CA ILE A 79 12.27 3.74 3.61
C ILE A 79 12.73 4.51 4.85
N LEU A 80 13.10 5.78 4.71
CA LEU A 80 13.51 6.64 5.83
C LEU A 80 12.37 6.79 6.85
N ILE A 81 11.14 7.00 6.40
CA ILE A 81 9.97 7.05 7.29
C ILE A 81 9.84 5.75 8.09
N MET A 82 10.00 4.58 7.45
CA MET A 82 9.92 3.30 8.15
C MET A 82 11.01 3.14 9.22
N ILE A 83 12.23 3.59 8.95
CA ILE A 83 13.33 3.56 9.91
C ILE A 83 13.03 4.46 11.12
N VAL A 84 12.56 5.68 10.88
CA VAL A 84 12.17 6.62 11.93
C VAL A 84 11.01 6.08 12.78
N VAL A 85 10.00 5.51 12.13
CA VAL A 85 8.85 4.88 12.83
C VAL A 85 9.32 3.69 13.67
N GLY A 86 10.24 2.86 13.15
CA GLY A 86 10.83 1.77 13.92
C GLY A 86 11.54 2.27 15.20
N GLY A 87 12.31 3.35 15.09
CA GLY A 87 12.94 4.01 16.24
C GLY A 87 11.90 4.54 17.24
N LEU A 88 10.81 5.15 16.75
CA LEU A 88 9.72 5.64 17.60
C LEU A 88 9.03 4.49 18.36
N ILE A 89 8.75 3.38 17.69
CA ILE A 89 8.15 2.20 18.34
C ILE A 89 9.07 1.67 19.44
N ALA A 90 10.37 1.56 19.18
CA ALA A 90 11.35 1.11 20.17
C ALA A 90 11.39 2.03 21.41
N THR A 91 11.30 3.34 21.21
CA THR A 91 11.23 4.29 22.34
C THR A 91 9.93 4.17 23.12
N TRP A 92 8.80 3.94 22.47
CA TRP A 92 7.51 3.72 23.12
C TRP A 92 7.45 2.40 23.89
N GLU A 93 8.12 1.37 23.40
CA GLU A 93 8.25 0.11 24.11
C GLU A 93 9.13 0.26 25.37
N ALA A 94 10.30 0.89 25.20
CA ALA A 94 11.22 1.14 26.31
C ALA A 94 10.65 2.06 27.40
N SER A 95 9.83 3.04 27.03
CA SER A 95 9.15 3.95 27.97
C SER A 95 7.92 3.34 28.67
N GLY A 96 7.49 2.14 28.27
CA GLY A 96 6.28 1.52 28.79
C GLY A 96 4.97 2.09 28.19
N THR A 97 5.05 2.98 27.20
CA THR A 97 3.86 3.59 26.56
C THR A 97 3.01 2.53 25.88
N ILE A 98 3.62 1.60 25.12
CA ILE A 98 2.88 0.51 24.44
C ILE A 98 2.20 -0.41 25.45
N PRO A 99 2.85 -0.96 26.49
CA PRO A 99 2.20 -1.72 27.54
C PRO A 99 1.04 -0.99 28.21
N MET A 100 1.17 0.32 28.44
CA MET A 100 0.14 1.15 29.05
C MET A 100 -1.09 1.29 28.14
N ILE A 101 -0.88 1.54 26.84
CA ILE A 101 -1.96 1.60 25.84
C ILE A 101 -2.67 0.24 25.75
N ILE A 102 -1.93 -0.87 25.79
CA ILE A 102 -2.51 -2.21 25.79
C ILE A 102 -3.35 -2.43 27.03
N TYR A 103 -2.84 -2.11 28.21
CA TYR A 103 -3.54 -2.27 29.48
C TYR A 103 -4.89 -1.54 29.51
N TYR A 104 -4.90 -0.27 29.19
CA TYR A 104 -6.15 0.50 29.12
C TYR A 104 -7.02 0.12 27.93
N GLY A 105 -6.43 -0.19 26.78
CA GLY A 105 -7.16 -0.61 25.60
C GLY A 105 -7.98 -1.87 25.80
N VAL A 106 -7.42 -2.87 26.51
CA VAL A 106 -8.14 -4.11 26.86
C VAL A 106 -9.34 -3.84 27.79
N GLN A 107 -9.27 -2.82 28.63
CA GLN A 107 -10.37 -2.47 29.52
C GLN A 107 -11.49 -1.69 28.85
N ILE A 108 -11.15 -0.87 27.84
CA ILE A 108 -12.11 0.04 27.20
C ILE A 108 -12.74 -0.60 25.96
N ILE A 109 -11.97 -1.39 25.20
CA ILE A 109 -12.41 -1.93 23.93
C ILE A 109 -13.18 -3.24 24.15
N ASN A 110 -14.43 -3.25 23.72
CA ASN A 110 -15.22 -4.48 23.76
C ASN A 110 -14.72 -5.46 22.68
N PRO A 111 -14.39 -6.73 23.05
CA PRO A 111 -13.89 -7.73 22.12
C PRO A 111 -14.76 -7.93 20.88
N ARG A 112 -16.07 -7.79 21.01
CA ARG A 112 -17.03 -7.96 19.91
C ARG A 112 -16.83 -6.95 18.78
N TYR A 113 -16.38 -5.74 19.12
CA TYR A 113 -16.23 -4.65 18.17
C TYR A 113 -14.76 -4.34 17.84
N MET A 114 -13.82 -5.16 18.34
CA MET A 114 -12.37 -4.89 18.20
C MET A 114 -11.95 -4.66 16.76
N LEU A 115 -12.42 -5.46 15.81
CA LEU A 115 -12.06 -5.33 14.39
C LEU A 115 -12.58 -4.02 13.79
N ALA A 116 -13.82 -3.65 14.10
CA ALA A 116 -14.41 -2.39 13.64
C ALA A 116 -13.69 -1.18 14.28
N THR A 117 -13.40 -1.25 15.56
CA THR A 117 -12.69 -0.20 16.29
C THR A 117 -11.27 -0.02 15.73
N SER A 118 -10.56 -1.11 15.48
CA SER A 118 -9.22 -1.07 14.87
C SER A 118 -9.23 -0.44 13.48
N PHE A 119 -10.22 -0.78 12.66
CA PHE A 119 -10.40 -0.17 11.34
C PHE A 119 -10.63 1.34 11.45
N VAL A 120 -11.57 1.78 12.31
CA VAL A 120 -11.93 3.20 12.45
C VAL A 120 -10.77 4.01 13.01
N ILE A 121 -10.09 3.53 14.04
CA ILE A 121 -8.93 4.23 14.64
C ILE A 121 -7.82 4.40 13.59
N CYS A 122 -7.46 3.33 12.90
CA CYS A 122 -6.43 3.40 11.86
C CYS A 122 -6.85 4.29 10.69
N ALA A 123 -8.13 4.30 10.31
CA ALA A 123 -8.65 5.18 9.26
C ALA A 123 -8.52 6.66 9.66
N ILE A 124 -8.94 7.02 10.87
CA ILE A 124 -8.85 8.41 11.36
C ILE A 124 -7.39 8.85 11.45
N VAL A 125 -6.51 8.05 12.06
CA VAL A 125 -5.10 8.39 12.20
C VAL A 125 -4.43 8.53 10.82
N SER A 126 -4.71 7.61 9.91
CA SER A 126 -4.16 7.65 8.56
C SER A 126 -4.68 8.85 7.76
N MET A 127 -5.94 9.22 7.93
CA MET A 127 -6.52 10.42 7.31
C MET A 127 -5.83 11.69 7.81
N CYS A 128 -5.53 11.78 9.10
CA CYS A 128 -4.85 12.93 9.70
C CYS A 128 -3.36 13.01 9.32
N THR A 129 -2.68 11.85 9.25
CA THR A 129 -1.23 11.80 8.96
C THR A 129 -0.90 11.78 7.48
N GLY A 130 -1.84 11.37 6.62
CA GLY A 130 -1.62 11.19 5.19
C GLY A 130 -0.70 10.03 4.83
N THR A 131 -0.45 9.09 5.76
CA THR A 131 0.45 7.96 5.55
C THR A 131 -0.14 6.65 6.08
N SER A 132 -0.45 5.72 5.20
CA SER A 132 -0.91 4.38 5.61
C SER A 132 0.17 3.60 6.36
N ARG A 133 1.41 3.67 5.90
CA ARG A 133 2.54 2.93 6.51
C ARG A 133 2.87 3.43 7.91
N GLY A 134 2.88 4.75 8.13
CA GLY A 134 3.10 5.35 9.44
C GLY A 134 2.01 4.95 10.43
N SER A 135 0.75 4.98 10.01
CA SER A 135 -0.40 4.62 10.84
C SER A 135 -0.42 3.13 11.23
N VAL A 136 -0.08 2.24 10.28
CA VAL A 136 0.08 0.80 10.59
C VAL A 136 1.24 0.56 11.55
N GLY A 137 2.38 1.23 11.34
CA GLY A 137 3.56 1.07 12.18
C GLY A 137 3.38 1.58 13.60
N THR A 138 2.59 2.63 13.81
CA THR A 138 2.37 3.22 15.15
C THR A 138 1.13 2.63 15.83
N MET A 139 -0.07 3.02 15.38
CA MET A 139 -1.33 2.55 15.99
C MET A 139 -1.59 1.07 15.76
N GLY A 140 -1.12 0.52 14.62
CA GLY A 140 -1.29 -0.90 14.34
C GLY A 140 -0.59 -1.79 15.36
N VAL A 141 0.62 -1.45 15.80
CA VAL A 141 1.36 -2.22 16.82
C VAL A 141 0.60 -2.24 18.15
N ALA A 142 0.10 -1.09 18.60
CA ALA A 142 -0.69 -1.00 19.82
C ALA A 142 -2.00 -1.82 19.73
N LEU A 143 -2.71 -1.72 18.62
CA LEU A 143 -3.97 -2.46 18.39
C LEU A 143 -3.73 -3.98 18.29
N ILE A 144 -2.65 -4.41 17.69
CA ILE A 144 -2.24 -5.83 17.71
C ILE A 144 -2.00 -6.31 19.14
N GLY A 145 -1.30 -5.53 19.95
CA GLY A 145 -1.09 -5.85 21.36
C GLY A 145 -2.41 -5.98 22.14
N ILE A 146 -3.36 -5.06 21.92
CA ILE A 146 -4.71 -5.16 22.52
C ILE A 146 -5.43 -6.42 22.04
N SER A 147 -5.35 -6.74 20.77
CA SER A 147 -5.96 -7.96 20.18
C SER A 147 -5.41 -9.25 20.83
N VAL A 148 -4.10 -9.30 21.09
CA VAL A 148 -3.48 -10.41 21.81
C VAL A 148 -4.04 -10.51 23.24
N GLY A 149 -4.13 -9.38 23.95
CA GLY A 149 -4.69 -9.33 25.30
C GLY A 149 -6.16 -9.74 25.38
N LEU A 150 -6.94 -9.50 24.35
CA LEU A 150 -8.33 -9.89 24.23
C LEU A 150 -8.55 -11.31 23.64
N GLY A 151 -7.49 -12.01 23.23
CA GLY A 151 -7.58 -13.35 22.63
C GLY A 151 -8.24 -13.38 21.26
N ILE A 152 -8.18 -12.28 20.49
CA ILE A 152 -8.78 -12.16 19.17
C ILE A 152 -7.78 -12.57 18.08
N SER A 153 -8.31 -13.09 16.96
CA SER A 153 -7.53 -13.55 15.82
C SER A 153 -6.60 -12.46 15.26
N LEU A 154 -5.29 -12.66 15.37
CA LEU A 154 -4.27 -11.73 14.87
C LEU A 154 -4.38 -11.44 13.37
N PRO A 155 -4.58 -12.44 12.48
CA PRO A 155 -4.72 -12.17 11.05
C PRO A 155 -5.94 -11.28 10.72
N ALA A 156 -7.06 -11.48 11.43
CA ALA A 156 -8.26 -10.67 11.23
C ALA A 156 -8.04 -9.22 11.70
N THR A 157 -7.39 -9.04 12.85
CA THR A 157 -7.05 -7.71 13.38
C THR A 157 -6.04 -6.99 12.45
N ALA A 158 -5.00 -7.69 12.00
CA ALA A 158 -4.05 -7.11 11.04
C ALA A 158 -4.74 -6.69 9.73
N GLY A 159 -5.67 -7.51 9.23
CA GLY A 159 -6.49 -7.16 8.08
C GLY A 159 -7.33 -5.91 8.30
N ALA A 160 -7.97 -5.76 9.46
CA ALA A 160 -8.75 -4.58 9.81
C ALA A 160 -7.88 -3.31 9.91
N ILE A 161 -6.71 -3.40 10.56
CA ILE A 161 -5.73 -2.32 10.70
C ILE A 161 -5.25 -1.84 9.33
N ILE A 162 -4.79 -2.76 8.49
CA ILE A 162 -4.28 -2.45 7.15
C ILE A 162 -5.39 -1.83 6.31
N SER A 163 -6.58 -2.43 6.29
CA SER A 163 -7.71 -1.91 5.53
C SER A 163 -8.11 -0.50 5.98
N GLY A 164 -8.15 -0.25 7.31
CA GLY A 164 -8.44 1.06 7.87
C GLY A 164 -7.38 2.10 7.50
N ALA A 165 -6.10 1.75 7.63
CA ALA A 165 -5.00 2.65 7.31
C ALA A 165 -4.97 3.03 5.82
N TYR A 166 -5.18 2.07 4.91
CA TYR A 166 -5.27 2.36 3.48
C TYR A 166 -6.52 3.14 3.11
N PHE A 167 -7.64 2.86 3.77
CA PHE A 167 -8.87 3.63 3.58
C PHE A 167 -8.67 5.10 3.97
N GLY A 168 -8.11 5.35 5.16
CA GLY A 168 -7.83 6.70 5.63
C GLY A 168 -6.83 7.46 4.75
N ASP A 169 -5.79 6.78 4.28
CA ASP A 169 -4.80 7.34 3.36
C ASP A 169 -5.43 7.83 2.05
N LYS A 170 -6.38 7.09 1.50
CA LYS A 170 -7.10 7.49 0.28
C LYS A 170 -8.06 8.67 0.46
N LEU A 171 -8.53 8.91 1.67
CA LEU A 171 -9.37 10.04 2.02
C LEU A 171 -8.57 11.25 2.52
N SER A 172 -7.27 11.08 2.76
CA SER A 172 -6.41 12.16 3.26
C SER A 172 -6.03 13.15 2.16
N PRO A 173 -6.22 14.47 2.38
CA PRO A 173 -5.71 15.49 1.48
C PRO A 173 -4.18 15.66 1.57
N LEU A 174 -3.55 15.06 2.57
CA LEU A 174 -2.10 15.12 2.81
C LEU A 174 -1.34 13.93 2.24
N SER A 175 -2.05 12.93 1.69
CA SER A 175 -1.42 11.73 1.15
C SER A 175 -0.80 12.00 -0.22
N ASP A 176 0.44 11.53 -0.40
CA ASP A 176 1.16 11.60 -1.67
C ASP A 176 0.34 10.97 -2.82
N THR A 177 -0.37 9.89 -2.54
CA THR A 177 -1.14 9.16 -3.56
C THR A 177 -2.36 9.92 -4.04
N THR A 178 -3.03 10.70 -3.16
CA THR A 178 -4.20 11.52 -3.51
C THR A 178 -3.81 12.82 -4.19
N VAL A 179 -2.62 13.34 -3.95
CA VAL A 179 -2.12 14.56 -4.58
C VAL A 179 -1.44 14.27 -5.92
N LEU A 180 -0.61 13.23 -6.00
CA LEU A 180 0.15 12.90 -7.21
C LEU A 180 -0.72 12.34 -8.35
N ALA A 181 -1.72 11.51 -8.02
CA ALA A 181 -2.55 10.87 -9.04
C ALA A 181 -3.31 11.88 -9.92
N PRO A 182 -4.06 12.87 -9.38
CA PRO A 182 -4.72 13.88 -10.20
C PRO A 182 -3.74 14.79 -10.91
N THR A 183 -2.62 15.14 -10.28
CA THR A 183 -1.59 16.00 -10.90
C THR A 183 -1.01 15.35 -12.15
N VAL A 184 -0.75 14.04 -12.12
CA VAL A 184 -0.24 13.29 -13.28
C VAL A 184 -1.32 13.06 -14.33
N ALA A 185 -2.58 12.85 -13.89
CA ALA A 185 -3.73 12.67 -14.79
C ALA A 185 -4.26 13.98 -15.39
N GLY A 186 -3.79 15.15 -14.92
CA GLY A 186 -4.30 16.46 -15.36
C GLY A 186 -5.74 16.74 -14.90
N CYS A 187 -6.19 16.04 -13.83
CA CYS A 187 -7.52 16.20 -13.25
C CYS A 187 -7.50 17.13 -12.04
N ASN A 188 -8.67 17.70 -11.71
CA ASN A 188 -8.81 18.49 -10.50
C ASN A 188 -8.85 17.56 -9.27
N ILE A 189 -8.12 17.93 -8.20
CA ILE A 189 -8.05 17.15 -6.95
C ILE A 189 -9.44 16.94 -6.35
N TYR A 190 -10.33 17.91 -6.44
CA TYR A 190 -11.69 17.83 -5.91
C TYR A 190 -12.59 16.84 -6.65
N ASP A 191 -12.41 16.68 -7.97
CA ASP A 191 -13.17 15.71 -8.78
C ASP A 191 -12.76 14.28 -8.42
N GLN A 192 -11.47 14.06 -8.14
CA GLN A 192 -10.98 12.78 -7.67
C GLN A 192 -11.48 12.44 -6.26
N TYR A 193 -11.56 13.43 -5.37
CA TYR A 193 -12.13 13.25 -4.04
C TYR A 193 -13.59 12.82 -4.08
N SER A 194 -14.39 13.45 -4.93
CA SER A 194 -15.80 13.08 -5.09
C SER A 194 -15.94 11.68 -5.68
N SER A 195 -15.08 11.28 -6.61
CA SER A 195 -15.07 9.92 -7.18
C SER A 195 -14.68 8.87 -6.14
N TYR A 196 -13.65 9.10 -5.35
CA TYR A 196 -13.27 8.18 -4.27
C TYR A 196 -14.35 8.06 -3.20
N ALA A 197 -14.98 9.17 -2.80
CA ALA A 197 -16.09 9.13 -1.86
C ALA A 197 -17.26 8.30 -2.42
N LEU A 198 -17.62 8.47 -3.68
CA LEU A 198 -18.68 7.73 -4.35
C LEU A 198 -18.38 6.23 -4.46
N ASP A 199 -17.18 5.85 -4.89
CA ASP A 199 -16.77 4.46 -5.02
C ASP A 199 -16.72 3.74 -3.66
N HIS A 200 -16.22 4.42 -2.63
CA HIS A 200 -16.17 3.86 -1.28
C HIS A 200 -17.55 3.76 -0.64
N TYR A 201 -18.42 4.75 -0.82
CA TYR A 201 -19.82 4.66 -0.36
C TYR A 201 -20.56 3.53 -1.09
N SER A 202 -20.39 3.37 -2.37
CA SER A 202 -20.97 2.27 -3.15
C SER A 202 -20.48 0.91 -2.67
N CYS A 203 -19.21 0.76 -2.34
CA CYS A 203 -18.63 -0.49 -1.87
C CYS A 203 -19.13 -0.85 -0.45
N ILE A 204 -19.26 0.13 0.44
CA ILE A 204 -19.77 -0.05 1.80
C ILE A 204 -21.28 -0.35 1.75
N CYS A 205 -22.08 0.38 0.96
CA CYS A 205 -23.51 0.15 0.80
C CYS A 205 -23.80 -1.22 0.18
N ASN A 206 -23.02 -1.69 -0.77
CA ASN A 206 -23.21 -3.00 -1.41
C ASN A 206 -22.92 -4.17 -0.44
N ARG A 207 -22.04 -3.98 0.54
CA ARG A 207 -21.78 -4.98 1.60
C ARG A 207 -22.78 -4.96 2.75
N VAL A 208 -23.42 -3.83 3.00
CA VAL A 208 -24.40 -3.69 4.10
C VAL A 208 -25.85 -4.01 3.66
N GLY A 209 -26.06 -4.32 2.37
CA GLY A 209 -27.33 -4.91 1.91
C GLY A 209 -28.51 -3.95 1.77
N SER A 210 -28.29 -2.65 1.52
CA SER A 210 -29.39 -1.73 1.23
C SER A 210 -29.15 -0.82 0.03
N LEU A 211 -29.16 -1.43 -1.15
CA LEU A 211 -29.15 -0.73 -2.44
C LEU A 211 -30.33 0.24 -2.68
N SER A 212 -31.39 0.14 -1.90
CA SER A 212 -32.59 0.98 -2.03
C SER A 212 -32.44 2.38 -1.39
N VAL A 213 -31.64 2.51 -0.34
CA VAL A 213 -31.49 3.77 0.39
C VAL A 213 -30.51 4.71 -0.31
N CYS A 214 -29.40 4.20 -0.86
CA CYS A 214 -28.41 5.04 -1.55
C CYS A 214 -28.92 5.60 -2.88
N ARG A 215 -29.77 4.85 -3.62
CA ARG A 215 -30.31 5.31 -4.92
C ARG A 215 -31.29 6.49 -4.79
N ASN A 216 -31.90 6.68 -3.63
CA ASN A 216 -32.84 7.78 -3.41
C ASN A 216 -32.19 9.06 -2.86
N PHE A 217 -30.95 8.98 -2.36
CA PHE A 217 -30.24 10.14 -1.80
C PHE A 217 -29.56 11.02 -2.86
N TRP A 218 -29.36 10.51 -4.08
CA TRP A 218 -28.61 11.19 -5.17
C TRP A 218 -29.49 11.64 -6.33
N LYS A 219 -30.78 11.87 -6.11
CA LYS A 219 -31.69 12.39 -7.14
C LYS A 219 -31.97 13.89 -7.01
N TYR A 220 -31.21 14.60 -6.17
CA TYR A 220 -31.33 16.07 -6.03
C TYR A 220 -29.96 16.73 -6.11
#